data_53dc135b5edb248ebe53fe512542a179
#
_entry.id   53dc135b5edb248ebe53fe512542a179
#
_cell.length_a   1.000
_cell.length_b   1.000
_cell.length_c   1.000
_cell.angle_alpha   90.00
_cell.angle_beta   90.00
_cell.angle_gamma   90.00
#
_symmetry.space_group_name_H-M   'P 1'
#
loop_
_entity.id
_entity.type
_entity.pdbx_description
1 polymer ?
#
loop_
_entity_poly.entity_id
_entity_poly.type
_entity_poly.pdbx_seq_one_letter_code
_entity_poly.pdbx_strand_id
1 'polypeptide(L)'
;MNRIIAAAVLVLLIVSARSAGADSFETLNQNEFTTAESMDAGMTQAGVHFTLGESYRSYYPSFRFGLGALAEIGVKMGASTIDTGPEDKVGILLGADFKYQLVKQTEGIPVDMAIDLGFDTHVFSGKNVSDVSFSTIFSRSFPLTERGYKVTPYGGIELSALYGSYLRKNETDFYAFLGVEWKLTQKAMLYAELKAGEHTLGGIGIRFEY
;
A
#
# COMPACT_ATOMS: atom_id res chain seq x y z
N MET A 1 1.95 25.99 -4.51
CA MET A 1 2.11 24.55 -4.75
C MET A 1 3.24 23.92 -3.91
N ASN A 2 4.45 24.47 -3.87
CA ASN A 2 5.59 23.90 -3.11
C ASN A 2 5.40 23.77 -1.59
N ARG A 3 4.55 24.59 -0.95
CA ARG A 3 4.35 24.57 0.51
C ARG A 3 3.48 23.40 1.00
N ILE A 4 2.53 22.94 0.19
CA ILE A 4 1.64 21.81 0.55
C ILE A 4 2.40 20.49 0.43
N ILE A 5 3.24 20.34 -0.61
CA ILE A 5 4.09 19.18 -0.83
C ILE A 5 5.14 19.06 0.27
N ALA A 6 5.77 20.19 0.66
CA ALA A 6 6.73 20.21 1.76
C ALA A 6 6.07 19.86 3.12
N ALA A 7 4.83 20.30 3.37
CA ALA A 7 4.10 19.95 4.58
C ALA A 7 3.72 18.46 4.63
N ALA A 8 3.30 17.87 3.52
CA ALA A 8 2.98 16.44 3.44
C ALA A 8 4.23 15.56 3.68
N VAL A 9 5.36 15.91 3.08
CA VAL A 9 6.65 15.21 3.27
C VAL A 9 7.16 15.39 4.71
N LEU A 10 6.98 16.56 5.32
CA LEU A 10 7.40 16.83 6.70
C LEU A 10 6.54 16.06 7.71
N VAL A 11 5.24 15.92 7.47
CA VAL A 11 4.34 15.10 8.30
C VAL A 11 4.72 13.61 8.20
N LEU A 12 5.06 13.11 7.01
CA LEU A 12 5.57 11.74 6.83
C LEU A 12 6.88 11.49 7.62
N LEU A 13 7.79 12.48 7.67
CA LEU A 13 9.06 12.36 8.38
C LEU A 13 8.92 12.46 9.92
N ILE A 14 7.91 13.17 10.43
CA ILE A 14 7.73 13.35 11.87
C ILE A 14 7.03 12.14 12.52
N VAL A 15 6.16 11.44 11.79
CA VAL A 15 5.44 10.27 12.33
C VAL A 15 6.34 9.03 12.43
N SER A 16 7.40 8.93 11.63
CA SER A 16 8.37 7.82 11.67
C SER A 16 9.29 7.78 12.91
N ALA A 17 9.09 8.65 13.91
CA ALA A 17 10.04 8.83 15.01
C ALA A 17 9.58 8.31 16.38
N ARG A 18 8.57 7.43 16.49
CA ARG A 18 8.18 6.89 17.83
C ARG A 18 7.61 5.48 17.75
N SER A 19 8.33 4.51 18.25
CA SER A 19 8.04 3.65 19.41
C SER A 19 9.00 2.45 19.43
N ALA A 20 9.52 2.14 20.61
CA ALA A 20 10.30 0.94 20.87
C ALA A 20 9.42 0.03 21.72
N GLY A 21 9.19 -1.22 21.31
CA GLY A 21 8.71 -2.25 22.20
C GLY A 21 7.60 -3.20 21.78
N ALA A 22 7.25 -3.30 20.49
CA ALA A 22 6.32 -4.33 20.03
C ALA A 22 7.07 -5.62 19.65
N ASP A 23 6.43 -6.79 19.80
CA ASP A 23 6.91 -8.05 19.24
C ASP A 23 6.98 -7.87 17.70
N SER A 24 8.17 -8.02 17.14
CA SER A 24 8.53 -7.58 15.78
C SER A 24 7.77 -8.25 14.62
N PHE A 25 7.00 -9.30 14.88
CA PHE A 25 6.22 -10.01 13.85
C PHE A 25 4.77 -9.50 13.69
N GLU A 26 4.29 -8.67 14.60
CA GLU A 26 2.94 -8.09 14.59
C GLU A 26 2.81 -6.93 13.59
N THR A 27 3.93 -6.50 12.98
CA THR A 27 3.99 -5.36 12.05
C THR A 27 4.07 -5.75 10.57
N LEU A 28 3.80 -7.00 10.21
CA LEU A 28 4.01 -7.53 8.85
C LEU A 28 2.92 -7.17 7.84
N ASN A 29 2.21 -6.11 8.04
CA ASN A 29 1.27 -5.58 7.06
C ASN A 29 1.99 -4.78 5.95
N GLN A 30 1.36 -4.63 4.79
CA GLN A 30 1.87 -3.87 3.65
C GLN A 30 1.06 -2.60 3.42
N ASN A 31 1.69 -1.61 2.79
CA ASN A 31 0.99 -0.46 2.26
C ASN A 31 0.15 -0.86 1.03
N GLU A 32 -0.98 -0.18 0.83
CA GLU A 32 -1.89 -0.42 -0.29
C GLU A 32 -1.30 0.07 -1.63
N PHE A 33 -0.70 1.25 -1.61
CA PHE A 33 -0.16 1.93 -2.80
C PHE A 33 -1.10 1.91 -4.00
N THR A 34 -2.40 2.06 -3.78
CA THR A 34 -3.39 2.06 -4.84
C THR A 34 -4.49 3.07 -4.59
N THR A 35 -5.00 3.68 -5.64
CA THR A 35 -6.17 4.57 -5.59
C THR A 35 -7.45 3.76 -5.80
N ALA A 36 -8.61 4.37 -5.52
CA ALA A 36 -9.90 3.73 -5.79
C ALA A 36 -10.23 3.63 -7.30
N GLU A 37 -9.61 4.45 -8.14
CA GLU A 37 -9.77 4.37 -9.60
C GLU A 37 -9.14 3.05 -10.10
N SER A 38 -9.92 2.25 -10.84
CA SER A 38 -9.43 1.02 -11.48
C SER A 38 -8.86 1.30 -12.86
N MET A 39 -7.89 0.47 -13.27
CA MET A 39 -7.32 0.53 -14.61
C MET A 39 -8.33 0.05 -15.66
N ASP A 40 -8.21 0.58 -16.86
CA ASP A 40 -8.95 0.08 -18.01
C ASP A 40 -8.57 -1.37 -18.35
N ALA A 41 -9.50 -2.10 -18.98
CA ALA A 41 -9.29 -3.47 -19.38
C ALA A 41 -8.06 -3.65 -20.27
N GLY A 42 -7.19 -4.58 -19.90
CA GLY A 42 -5.97 -4.89 -20.64
C GLY A 42 -4.78 -3.98 -20.36
N MET A 43 -4.95 -2.93 -19.58
CA MET A 43 -3.84 -2.10 -19.10
C MET A 43 -3.02 -2.87 -18.07
N THR A 44 -1.74 -2.65 -18.08
CA THR A 44 -0.79 -3.26 -17.15
C THR A 44 0.04 -2.18 -16.47
N GLN A 45 0.29 -2.34 -15.19
CA GLN A 45 1.25 -1.53 -14.45
C GLN A 45 2.32 -2.42 -13.84
N ALA A 46 3.57 -1.96 -13.92
CA ALA A 46 4.69 -2.57 -13.20
C ALA A 46 5.34 -1.52 -12.30
N GLY A 47 5.70 -1.89 -11.10
CA GLY A 47 6.26 -0.94 -10.13
C GLY A 47 7.21 -1.56 -9.14
N VAL A 48 7.80 -0.68 -8.35
CA VAL A 48 8.69 -1.03 -7.24
C VAL A 48 8.26 -0.22 -6.03
N HIS A 49 8.17 -0.87 -4.89
CA HIS A 49 7.69 -0.30 -3.64
C HIS A 49 8.65 -0.57 -2.50
N PHE A 50 8.66 0.34 -1.56
CA PHE A 50 9.41 0.26 -0.33
C PHE A 50 8.50 0.65 0.84
N THR A 51 8.39 -0.23 1.85
CA THR A 51 7.63 0.00 3.08
C THR A 51 8.57 0.00 4.28
N LEU A 52 8.32 0.90 5.21
CA LEU A 52 9.01 1.03 6.48
C LEU A 52 7.99 1.00 7.62
N GLY A 53 8.21 0.16 8.59
CA GLY A 53 7.54 0.14 9.89
C GLY A 53 8.56 0.26 11.03
N GLU A 54 8.10 0.17 12.26
CA GLU A 54 8.94 0.29 13.46
C GLU A 54 10.07 -0.75 13.52
N SER A 55 9.73 -2.01 13.26
CA SER A 55 10.67 -3.13 13.23
C SER A 55 10.67 -3.87 11.90
N TYR A 56 10.06 -3.27 10.87
CA TYR A 56 9.79 -3.92 9.61
C TYR A 56 10.22 -3.06 8.41
N ARG A 57 10.79 -3.72 7.42
CA ARG A 57 11.11 -3.12 6.12
C ARG A 57 10.78 -4.10 5.02
N SER A 58 10.22 -3.63 3.92
CA SER A 58 10.07 -4.44 2.71
C SER A 58 10.43 -3.69 1.45
N TYR A 59 10.87 -4.44 0.48
CA TYR A 59 11.15 -3.99 -0.87
C TYR A 59 10.60 -5.01 -1.85
N TYR A 60 9.73 -4.58 -2.76
CA TYR A 60 9.10 -5.48 -3.71
C TYR A 60 8.72 -4.84 -5.04
N PRO A 61 9.01 -5.48 -6.17
CA PRO A 61 8.32 -5.27 -7.42
C PRO A 61 6.87 -5.74 -7.34
N SER A 62 6.00 -5.07 -8.09
CA SER A 62 4.59 -5.41 -8.24
C SER A 62 4.15 -5.31 -9.68
N PHE A 63 3.14 -6.11 -10.04
CA PHE A 63 2.48 -6.07 -11.33
C PHE A 63 0.98 -6.02 -11.10
N ARG A 64 0.27 -5.18 -11.85
CA ARG A 64 -1.19 -5.04 -11.80
C ARG A 64 -1.77 -5.13 -13.19
N PHE A 65 -2.95 -5.75 -13.31
CA PHE A 65 -3.68 -5.95 -14.55
C PHE A 65 -5.12 -5.51 -14.41
N GLY A 66 -5.59 -4.68 -15.34
CA GLY A 66 -7.00 -4.34 -15.49
C GLY A 66 -7.79 -5.51 -16.09
N LEU A 67 -8.71 -6.07 -15.33
CA LEU A 67 -9.56 -7.19 -15.74
C LEU A 67 -10.84 -6.72 -16.46
N GLY A 68 -11.17 -5.44 -16.36
CA GLY A 68 -12.37 -4.82 -16.91
C GLY A 68 -12.46 -3.36 -16.50
N ALA A 69 -13.58 -2.71 -16.74
CA ALA A 69 -13.74 -1.30 -16.44
C ALA A 69 -13.71 -0.97 -14.93
N LEU A 70 -13.88 -1.96 -14.06
CA LEU A 70 -14.03 -1.77 -12.61
C LEU A 70 -13.17 -2.69 -11.75
N ALA A 71 -12.44 -3.63 -12.34
CA ALA A 71 -11.71 -4.64 -11.58
C ALA A 71 -10.25 -4.74 -12.02
N GLU A 72 -9.37 -4.98 -11.06
CA GLU A 72 -7.96 -5.25 -11.31
C GLU A 72 -7.42 -6.28 -10.34
N ILE A 73 -6.36 -6.96 -10.74
CA ILE A 73 -5.60 -7.88 -9.90
C ILE A 73 -4.15 -7.42 -9.82
N GLY A 74 -3.59 -7.49 -8.62
CA GLY A 74 -2.19 -7.22 -8.34
C GLY A 74 -1.46 -8.47 -7.90
N VAL A 75 -0.16 -8.52 -8.20
CA VAL A 75 0.77 -9.51 -7.63
C VAL A 75 2.04 -8.80 -7.22
N LYS A 76 2.64 -9.25 -6.13
CA LYS A 76 3.90 -8.70 -5.61
C LYS A 76 4.81 -9.81 -5.10
N MET A 77 6.11 -9.60 -5.25
CA MET A 77 7.12 -10.52 -4.77
C MET A 77 8.37 -9.73 -4.38
N GLY A 78 8.98 -10.04 -3.25
CA GLY A 78 10.16 -9.30 -2.83
C GLY A 78 10.83 -9.85 -1.60
N ALA A 79 11.50 -8.95 -0.89
CA ALA A 79 12.16 -9.24 0.37
C ALA A 79 11.56 -8.42 1.49
N SER A 80 11.49 -9.01 2.67
CA SER A 80 11.14 -8.32 3.91
C SER A 80 12.21 -8.57 4.96
N THR A 81 12.43 -7.59 5.81
CA THR A 81 13.38 -7.68 6.93
C THR A 81 12.65 -7.29 8.20
N ILE A 82 12.85 -8.07 9.25
CA ILE A 82 12.33 -7.81 10.59
C ILE A 82 13.51 -7.67 11.54
N ASP A 83 13.52 -6.57 12.28
CA ASP A 83 14.42 -6.36 13.41
C ASP A 83 13.90 -7.13 14.62
N THR A 84 14.63 -8.15 15.06
CA THR A 84 14.31 -8.93 16.26
C THR A 84 15.21 -8.57 17.45
N GLY A 85 15.94 -7.48 17.39
CA GLY A 85 16.86 -6.98 18.40
C GLY A 85 18.29 -7.54 18.29
N PRO A 86 18.52 -8.87 18.43
CA PRO A 86 19.88 -9.40 18.31
C PRO A 86 20.36 -9.57 16.86
N GLU A 87 19.44 -9.84 15.94
CA GLU A 87 19.77 -10.05 14.51
C GLU A 87 18.55 -9.72 13.64
N ASP A 88 18.80 -9.07 12.50
CA ASP A 88 17.78 -8.86 11.46
C ASP A 88 17.46 -10.19 10.79
N LYS A 89 16.17 -10.51 10.64
CA LYS A 89 15.71 -11.65 9.87
C LYS A 89 15.22 -11.21 8.51
N VAL A 90 15.81 -11.76 7.47
CA VAL A 90 15.41 -11.55 6.09
C VAL A 90 14.51 -12.67 5.63
N GLY A 91 13.41 -12.33 4.99
CA GLY A 91 12.43 -13.26 4.44
C GLY A 91 12.02 -12.91 3.01
N ILE A 92 11.32 -13.82 2.39
CA ILE A 92 10.69 -13.63 1.07
C ILE A 92 9.26 -13.17 1.31
N LEU A 93 8.87 -12.10 0.63
CA LEU A 93 7.49 -11.61 0.54
C LEU A 93 6.87 -12.11 -0.76
N LEU A 94 5.68 -12.67 -0.69
CA LEU A 94 4.80 -12.98 -1.82
C LEU A 94 3.42 -12.43 -1.50
N GLY A 95 2.75 -11.84 -2.49
CA GLY A 95 1.40 -11.32 -2.27
C GLY A 95 0.60 -11.19 -3.55
N ALA A 96 -0.71 -11.11 -3.37
CA ALA A 96 -1.68 -10.83 -4.41
C ALA A 96 -2.84 -10.03 -3.84
N ASP A 97 -3.47 -9.20 -4.65
CA ASP A 97 -4.66 -8.45 -4.29
C ASP A 97 -5.66 -8.41 -5.46
N PHE A 98 -6.92 -8.21 -5.10
CA PHE A 98 -8.01 -8.01 -6.04
C PHE A 98 -8.78 -6.76 -5.62
N LYS A 99 -8.81 -5.76 -6.50
CA LYS A 99 -9.55 -4.52 -6.29
C LYS A 99 -10.77 -4.43 -7.20
N TYR A 100 -11.88 -3.96 -6.64
CA TYR A 100 -13.11 -3.69 -7.37
C TYR A 100 -13.61 -2.27 -7.07
N GLN A 101 -13.71 -1.43 -8.11
CA GLN A 101 -14.23 -0.08 -8.02
C GLN A 101 -15.77 -0.10 -7.94
N LEU A 102 -16.30 0.37 -6.83
CA LEU A 102 -17.75 0.43 -6.57
C LEU A 102 -18.38 1.70 -7.13
N VAL A 103 -17.65 2.81 -7.03
CA VAL A 103 -18.14 4.13 -7.43
C VAL A 103 -17.05 4.82 -8.24
N LYS A 104 -17.41 5.41 -9.38
CA LYS A 104 -16.54 6.22 -10.21
C LYS A 104 -16.85 7.70 -10.02
N GLN A 105 -15.81 8.51 -9.88
CA GLN A 105 -15.91 9.97 -9.80
C GLN A 105 -16.63 10.54 -11.03
N THR A 106 -17.65 11.37 -10.79
CA THR A 106 -18.42 12.10 -11.80
C THR A 106 -18.70 13.52 -11.30
N GLU A 107 -19.37 14.36 -12.10
CA GLU A 107 -19.79 15.70 -11.65
C GLU A 107 -20.70 15.66 -10.41
N GLY A 108 -21.53 14.63 -10.28
CA GLY A 108 -22.43 14.46 -9.14
C GLY A 108 -21.85 13.67 -7.96
N ILE A 109 -20.79 12.93 -8.19
CA ILE A 109 -20.11 12.09 -7.17
C ILE A 109 -18.63 12.46 -7.17
N PRO A 110 -18.15 13.25 -6.18
CA PRO A 110 -16.84 13.88 -6.22
C PRO A 110 -15.67 12.95 -5.88
N VAL A 111 -15.92 11.66 -5.63
CA VAL A 111 -14.90 10.68 -5.21
C VAL A 111 -15.09 9.34 -5.93
N ASP A 112 -13.99 8.65 -6.16
CA ASP A 112 -13.98 7.22 -6.47
C ASP A 112 -14.04 6.43 -5.16
N MET A 113 -14.67 5.23 -5.19
CA MET A 113 -14.67 4.30 -4.06
C MET A 113 -14.40 2.88 -4.58
N ALA A 114 -13.55 2.16 -3.89
CA ALA A 114 -13.23 0.76 -4.18
C ALA A 114 -13.17 -0.08 -2.91
N ILE A 115 -13.27 -1.39 -3.09
CA ILE A 115 -12.88 -2.40 -2.11
C ILE A 115 -11.66 -3.13 -2.65
N ASP A 116 -10.79 -3.58 -1.74
CA ASP A 116 -9.62 -4.39 -2.05
C ASP A 116 -9.56 -5.59 -1.11
N LEU A 117 -9.19 -6.75 -1.66
CA LEU A 117 -8.94 -7.99 -0.93
C LEU A 117 -7.48 -8.36 -1.17
N GLY A 118 -6.69 -8.36 -0.10
CA GLY A 118 -5.27 -8.65 -0.13
C GLY A 118 -4.92 -9.99 0.52
N PHE A 119 -3.86 -10.58 0.03
CA PHE A 119 -3.17 -11.71 0.65
C PHE A 119 -1.67 -11.52 0.53
N ASP A 120 -0.98 -11.51 1.65
CA ASP A 120 0.47 -11.45 1.72
C ASP A 120 1.01 -12.61 2.56
N THR A 121 2.18 -13.11 2.21
CA THR A 121 2.91 -14.08 3.03
C THR A 121 4.39 -13.76 3.06
N HIS A 122 4.94 -13.84 4.26
CA HIS A 122 6.37 -13.65 4.54
C HIS A 122 6.95 -14.96 5.04
N VAL A 123 8.02 -15.42 4.41
CA VAL A 123 8.69 -16.67 4.77
C VAL A 123 10.09 -16.36 5.29
N PHE A 124 10.33 -16.66 6.56
CA PHE A 124 11.59 -16.45 7.27
C PHE A 124 12.12 -17.77 7.81
N SER A 125 13.28 -18.23 7.37
CA SER A 125 13.95 -19.42 7.94
C SER A 125 13.02 -20.64 8.14
N GLY A 126 12.15 -20.89 7.15
CA GLY A 126 11.23 -22.04 7.16
C GLY A 126 9.93 -21.85 7.98
N LYS A 127 9.70 -20.69 8.54
CA LYS A 127 8.44 -20.28 9.16
C LYS A 127 7.78 -19.19 8.34
N ASN A 128 6.48 -19.03 8.47
CA ASN A 128 5.72 -18.00 7.75
C ASN A 128 4.83 -17.19 8.66
N VAL A 129 4.58 -15.96 8.21
CA VAL A 129 3.46 -15.12 8.63
C VAL A 129 2.69 -14.73 7.38
N SER A 130 1.39 -14.90 7.41
CA SER A 130 0.50 -14.54 6.32
C SER A 130 -0.54 -13.54 6.81
N ASP A 131 -0.92 -12.64 5.95
CA ASP A 131 -1.93 -11.62 6.15
C ASP A 131 -3.05 -11.78 5.11
N VAL A 132 -4.29 -11.71 5.57
CA VAL A 132 -5.47 -11.53 4.72
C VAL A 132 -6.09 -10.20 5.07
N SER A 133 -6.18 -9.30 4.11
CA SER A 133 -6.70 -7.95 4.32
C SER A 133 -7.96 -7.69 3.51
N PHE A 134 -8.82 -6.84 4.06
CA PHE A 134 -9.96 -6.25 3.39
C PHE A 134 -9.92 -4.73 3.60
N SER A 135 -9.86 -3.97 2.50
CA SER A 135 -9.79 -2.51 2.54
C SER A 135 -10.96 -1.85 1.83
N THR A 136 -11.34 -0.68 2.33
CA THR A 136 -12.14 0.28 1.58
C THR A 136 -11.27 1.49 1.24
N ILE A 137 -11.29 1.89 -0.03
CA ILE A 137 -10.43 2.93 -0.57
C ILE A 137 -11.31 4.04 -1.14
N PHE A 138 -10.99 5.28 -0.78
CA PHE A 138 -11.58 6.49 -1.34
C PHE A 138 -10.49 7.30 -2.00
N SER A 139 -10.74 7.83 -3.18
CA SER A 139 -9.80 8.71 -3.85
C SER A 139 -10.49 9.82 -4.63
N ARG A 140 -9.72 10.88 -4.90
CA ARG A 140 -10.18 11.97 -5.75
C ARG A 140 -9.05 12.48 -6.62
N SER A 141 -9.23 12.40 -7.93
CA SER A 141 -8.26 12.88 -8.89
C SER A 141 -8.41 14.38 -9.16
N PHE A 142 -7.29 15.10 -9.08
CA PHE A 142 -7.19 16.53 -9.40
C PHE A 142 -6.24 16.70 -10.59
N PRO A 143 -6.75 17.10 -11.77
CA PRO A 143 -5.89 17.41 -12.91
C PRO A 143 -5.04 18.65 -12.60
N LEU A 144 -3.73 18.55 -12.84
CA LEU A 144 -2.79 19.67 -12.63
C LEU A 144 -2.57 20.48 -13.91
N THR A 145 -2.68 19.85 -15.06
CA THR A 145 -2.44 20.45 -16.37
C THR A 145 -3.23 19.71 -17.45
N GLU A 146 -3.38 20.35 -18.62
CA GLU A 146 -3.96 19.71 -19.81
C GLU A 146 -3.13 18.53 -20.36
N ARG A 147 -1.88 18.36 -19.91
CA ARG A 147 -0.97 17.29 -20.37
C ARG A 147 -1.18 15.95 -19.64
N GLY A 148 -2.23 15.82 -18.85
CA GLY A 148 -2.57 14.57 -18.16
C GLY A 148 -1.81 14.34 -16.86
N TYR A 149 -1.11 15.34 -16.33
CA TYR A 149 -0.57 15.28 -14.97
C TYR A 149 -1.72 15.40 -13.98
N LYS A 150 -1.75 14.51 -13.00
CA LYS A 150 -2.76 14.55 -11.94
C LYS A 150 -2.13 14.23 -10.59
N VAL A 151 -2.76 14.71 -9.53
CA VAL A 151 -2.52 14.29 -8.16
C VAL A 151 -3.81 13.69 -7.65
N THR A 152 -3.70 12.48 -7.09
CA THR A 152 -4.83 11.74 -6.55
C THR A 152 -4.55 11.40 -5.09
N PRO A 153 -4.93 12.26 -4.13
CA PRO A 153 -4.99 11.84 -2.73
C PRO A 153 -5.98 10.69 -2.59
N TYR A 154 -5.61 9.74 -1.75
CA TYR A 154 -6.45 8.60 -1.41
C TYR A 154 -6.32 8.26 0.06
N GLY A 155 -7.25 7.48 0.56
CA GLY A 155 -7.22 6.96 1.92
C GLY A 155 -8.35 5.99 2.14
N GLY A 156 -8.30 5.33 3.29
CA GLY A 156 -9.28 4.32 3.60
C GLY A 156 -9.07 3.69 4.96
N ILE A 157 -9.76 2.59 5.15
CA ILE A 157 -9.64 1.73 6.31
C ILE A 157 -9.40 0.30 5.85
N GLU A 158 -8.67 -0.45 6.65
CA GLU A 158 -8.33 -1.84 6.41
C GLU A 158 -8.54 -2.67 7.66
N LEU A 159 -9.07 -3.86 7.47
CA LEU A 159 -9.10 -4.95 8.43
C LEU A 159 -8.12 -6.02 7.96
N SER A 160 -7.15 -6.37 8.79
CA SER A 160 -6.11 -7.35 8.51
C SER A 160 -6.21 -8.50 9.50
N ALA A 161 -6.08 -9.74 9.02
CA ALA A 161 -6.02 -10.94 9.83
C ALA A 161 -4.67 -11.64 9.61
N LEU A 162 -3.83 -11.61 10.64
CA LEU A 162 -2.49 -12.20 10.67
C LEU A 162 -2.54 -13.62 11.23
N TYR A 163 -1.89 -14.55 10.55
CA TYR A 163 -1.75 -15.93 10.98
C TYR A 163 -0.42 -16.52 10.50
N GLY A 164 0.08 -17.52 11.20
CA GLY A 164 1.32 -18.19 10.80
C GLY A 164 2.09 -18.83 11.93
N SER A 165 3.14 -19.54 11.55
CA SER A 165 3.97 -20.32 12.47
C SER A 165 4.91 -19.48 13.34
N TYR A 166 5.06 -18.19 13.04
CA TYR A 166 5.83 -17.25 13.85
C TYR A 166 4.99 -16.59 14.94
N LEU A 167 3.68 -16.48 14.73
CA LEU A 167 2.77 -15.83 15.67
C LEU A 167 2.46 -16.78 16.84
N ARG A 168 2.34 -16.25 18.04
CA ARG A 168 1.87 -16.99 19.23
C ARG A 168 0.38 -17.28 19.17
N LYS A 169 -0.39 -16.38 18.56
CA LYS A 169 -1.83 -16.48 18.27
C LYS A 169 -2.13 -15.73 16.98
N ASN A 170 -3.24 -16.05 16.35
CA ASN A 170 -3.76 -15.24 15.25
C ASN A 170 -4.21 -13.87 15.78
N GLU A 171 -3.98 -12.84 15.02
CA GLU A 171 -4.27 -11.45 15.35
C GLU A 171 -5.18 -10.83 14.30
N THR A 172 -5.93 -9.83 14.70
CA THR A 172 -6.78 -9.07 13.79
C THR A 172 -6.58 -7.60 14.10
N ASP A 173 -6.10 -6.85 13.12
CA ASP A 173 -5.71 -5.47 13.26
C ASP A 173 -6.60 -4.60 12.39
N PHE A 174 -6.79 -3.38 12.85
CA PHE A 174 -7.51 -2.34 12.13
C PHE A 174 -6.55 -1.19 11.83
N TYR A 175 -6.53 -0.78 10.56
CA TYR A 175 -5.70 0.32 10.08
C TYR A 175 -6.54 1.39 9.41
N ALA A 176 -6.11 2.64 9.54
CA ALA A 176 -6.48 3.73 8.66
C ALA A 176 -5.26 4.13 7.83
N PHE A 177 -5.44 4.44 6.57
CA PHE A 177 -4.34 4.86 5.71
C PHE A 177 -4.68 6.11 4.91
N LEU A 178 -3.64 6.87 4.60
CA LEU A 178 -3.69 8.05 3.74
C LEU A 178 -2.48 8.02 2.80
N GLY A 179 -2.73 8.30 1.54
CA GLY A 179 -1.68 8.33 0.53
C GLY A 179 -1.93 9.36 -0.55
N VAL A 180 -0.96 9.47 -1.42
CA VAL A 180 -1.03 10.29 -2.62
C VAL A 180 -0.39 9.55 -3.79
N GLU A 181 -1.10 9.50 -4.90
CA GLU A 181 -0.55 9.17 -6.20
C GLU A 181 -0.25 10.48 -6.94
N TRP A 182 0.93 10.59 -7.49
CA TRP A 182 1.31 11.67 -8.36
C TRP A 182 1.68 11.14 -9.74
N LYS A 183 0.84 11.37 -10.75
CA LYS A 183 1.13 11.02 -12.14
C LYS A 183 2.14 12.04 -12.71
N LEU A 184 3.41 11.61 -12.76
CA LEU A 184 4.56 12.44 -13.18
C LEU A 184 4.66 12.59 -14.70
N THR A 185 4.21 11.57 -15.43
CA THR A 185 4.13 11.52 -16.88
C THR A 185 2.86 10.77 -17.28
N GLN A 186 2.61 10.63 -18.57
CA GLN A 186 1.49 9.80 -19.04
C GLN A 186 1.60 8.32 -18.59
N LYS A 187 2.84 7.86 -18.29
CA LYS A 187 3.13 6.46 -17.97
C LYS A 187 3.73 6.23 -16.59
N ALA A 188 4.22 7.26 -15.90
CA ALA A 188 4.91 7.10 -14.63
C ALA A 188 4.13 7.76 -13.48
N MET A 189 3.96 7.02 -12.39
CA MET A 189 3.26 7.41 -11.18
C MET A 189 4.16 7.21 -9.96
N LEU A 190 4.18 8.18 -9.07
CA LEU A 190 4.83 8.09 -7.76
C LEU A 190 3.76 7.96 -6.69
N TYR A 191 4.00 7.10 -5.71
CA TYR A 191 3.14 6.87 -4.56
C TYR A 191 3.86 7.21 -3.27
N ALA A 192 3.14 7.80 -2.33
CA ALA A 192 3.55 7.88 -0.94
C ALA A 192 2.33 7.59 -0.07
N GLU A 193 2.50 6.77 0.97
CA GLU A 193 1.43 6.32 1.84
C GLU A 193 1.89 6.22 3.29
N LEU A 194 1.00 6.56 4.18
CA LEU A 194 1.11 6.34 5.62
C LEU A 194 -0.10 5.51 6.07
N LYS A 195 0.16 4.43 6.78
CA LYS A 195 -0.84 3.54 7.39
C LYS A 195 -0.64 3.58 8.91
N ALA A 196 -1.71 3.78 9.66
CA ALA A 196 -1.71 3.89 11.11
C ALA A 196 -2.80 3.00 11.72
N GLY A 197 -2.46 2.27 12.75
CA GLY A 197 -3.32 1.36 13.51
C GLY A 197 -2.62 0.97 14.79
N GLU A 198 -2.56 -0.30 15.11
CA GLU A 198 -1.75 -0.80 16.21
C GLU A 198 -0.26 -0.51 15.96
N HIS A 199 0.15 -0.56 14.69
CA HIS A 199 1.48 -0.18 14.23
C HIS A 199 1.40 0.89 13.15
N THR A 200 2.49 1.65 12.99
CA THR A 200 2.60 2.68 11.96
C THR A 200 3.54 2.22 10.85
N LEU A 201 3.06 2.31 9.61
CA LEU A 201 3.82 1.99 8.40
C LEU A 201 3.85 3.21 7.49
N GLY A 202 4.98 3.46 6.87
CA GLY A 202 5.12 4.45 5.82
C GLY A 202 5.75 3.83 4.59
N GLY A 203 5.42 4.33 3.42
CA GLY A 203 6.01 3.77 2.22
C GLY A 203 5.99 4.70 1.02
N ILE A 204 6.82 4.36 0.06
CA ILE A 204 6.91 5.02 -1.24
C ILE A 204 6.97 3.99 -2.36
N GLY A 205 6.50 4.35 -3.53
CA GLY A 205 6.56 3.48 -4.71
C GLY A 205 6.57 4.26 -6.00
N ILE A 206 7.06 3.63 -7.04
CA ILE A 206 6.96 4.12 -8.41
C ILE A 206 6.36 3.03 -9.29
N ARG A 207 5.41 3.39 -10.15
CA ARG A 207 4.81 2.50 -11.16
C ARG A 207 4.88 3.08 -12.54
N PHE A 208 4.92 2.19 -13.51
CA PHE A 208 4.89 2.49 -14.94
C PHE A 208 3.72 1.76 -15.56
N GLU A 209 2.97 2.46 -16.40
CA GLU A 209 1.81 1.98 -17.15
C GLU A 209 2.20 1.61 -18.58
N TYR A 210 1.70 0.48 -19.07
CA TYR A 210 1.99 -0.08 -20.41
C TYR A 210 0.70 -0.41 -21.17
#